data_1d132991a7de80f1736dd694abec9363
#
_entry.id   1d132991a7de80f1736dd694abec9363
#
_cell.length_a   1.000
_cell.length_b   1.000
_cell.length_c   1.000
_cell.angle_alpha   90.00
_cell.angle_beta   90.00
_cell.angle_gamma   90.00
#
_symmetry.space_group_name_H-M   'P 1'
#
loop_
_entity.id
_entity.type
_entity.pdbx_description
1 polymer ?
#
loop_
_entity_poly.entity_id
_entity_poly.type
_entity_poly.pdbx_seq_one_letter_code
_entity_poly.pdbx_strand_id
1 'polypeptide(L)'
;MSQDFYDVLGVSRDADEDDIKQAYREKAREYHPDVSDDPNAEEKFKKAKKAKEVLTDEEQRRMYDQMGHERFEQAEKRGATDSGGGMGGMGGMGGQGNPFGGGGGGMGDLFDQFFGGGGGGQQNGPRQGQDLRTRMSISLEAAYEGITREFTVTRPEACPDCDGDGHPPDADAQTCPECNGQGQTTRVQQTPLGRVQQRQTCPRCEGDGTLYSETCSTCGGNGRVQREATLQVDVPAGIRDGQTLRMSSEGAPGENGGRKGDLLIEVGIDSPPDFERDGDDLHYDAAVSFPKAVFGASIEIPTLDGPVEMDIDSGTQSGERFRLKGKGMPRLRGRGHGDMYVTVQVVTPTDLDGEQREALERFAEAGGEEVEVEEGFFEKIKRSF
;
A
#
# COMPACT_ATOMS: atom_id res chain seq x y z
N MET A 1 -19.47 -43.42 -10.26
CA MET A 1 -18.05 -43.63 -9.90
C MET A 1 -17.41 -42.27 -9.97
N SER A 2 -16.90 -41.77 -8.86
CA SER A 2 -16.17 -40.48 -8.86
C SER A 2 -14.85 -40.69 -9.60
N GLN A 3 -14.60 -39.88 -10.64
CA GLN A 3 -13.35 -39.90 -11.38
C GLN A 3 -12.24 -39.38 -10.43
N ASP A 4 -11.15 -40.12 -10.29
CA ASP A 4 -10.02 -39.64 -9.51
C ASP A 4 -9.25 -38.49 -10.23
N PHE A 5 -8.32 -37.83 -9.56
CA PHE A 5 -7.63 -36.68 -10.14
C PHE A 5 -6.72 -37.03 -11.32
N TYR A 6 -6.20 -38.23 -11.37
CA TYR A 6 -5.44 -38.74 -12.51
C TYR A 6 -6.36 -38.99 -13.73
N ASP A 7 -7.56 -39.56 -13.48
CA ASP A 7 -8.58 -39.74 -14.52
C ASP A 7 -9.11 -38.40 -15.05
N VAL A 8 -9.28 -37.40 -14.19
CA VAL A 8 -9.74 -36.07 -14.58
C VAL A 8 -8.76 -35.39 -15.54
N LEU A 9 -7.46 -35.53 -15.33
CA LEU A 9 -6.45 -35.01 -16.23
C LEU A 9 -6.13 -35.95 -17.39
N GLY A 10 -6.45 -37.23 -17.27
CA GLY A 10 -6.17 -38.27 -18.28
C GLY A 10 -4.68 -38.69 -18.27
N VAL A 11 -4.06 -38.69 -17.12
CA VAL A 11 -2.65 -39.07 -16.93
C VAL A 11 -2.53 -40.35 -16.08
N SER A 12 -1.41 -41.03 -16.18
CA SER A 12 -1.16 -42.22 -15.36
C SER A 12 -0.72 -41.80 -13.93
N ARG A 13 -0.82 -42.71 -12.96
CA ARG A 13 -0.46 -42.44 -11.57
C ARG A 13 1.04 -42.23 -11.36
N ASP A 14 1.86 -42.63 -12.30
CA ASP A 14 3.31 -42.45 -12.34
C ASP A 14 3.76 -41.25 -13.20
N ALA A 15 2.79 -40.46 -13.72
CA ALA A 15 3.09 -39.25 -14.46
C ALA A 15 3.94 -38.25 -13.63
N ASP A 16 4.89 -37.65 -14.28
CA ASP A 16 5.71 -36.60 -13.65
C ASP A 16 4.99 -35.24 -13.61
N GLU A 17 5.62 -34.26 -12.94
CA GLU A 17 5.02 -32.94 -12.77
C GLU A 17 4.81 -32.19 -14.10
N ASP A 18 5.70 -32.42 -15.08
CA ASP A 18 5.61 -31.77 -16.39
C ASP A 18 4.48 -32.36 -17.22
N ASP A 19 4.28 -33.69 -17.16
CA ASP A 19 3.16 -34.40 -17.79
C ASP A 19 1.81 -33.91 -17.22
N ILE A 20 1.72 -33.75 -15.90
CA ILE A 20 0.52 -33.25 -15.22
C ILE A 20 0.22 -31.80 -15.66
N LYS A 21 1.23 -30.95 -15.74
CA LYS A 21 1.08 -29.55 -16.21
C LYS A 21 0.69 -29.47 -17.68
N GLN A 22 1.20 -30.39 -18.50
CA GLN A 22 0.84 -30.46 -19.91
C GLN A 22 -0.62 -30.89 -20.10
N ALA A 23 -1.02 -31.97 -19.44
CA ALA A 23 -2.39 -32.48 -19.49
C ALA A 23 -3.41 -31.45 -19.00
N TYR A 24 -3.06 -30.71 -17.91
CA TYR A 24 -3.89 -29.61 -17.45
C TYR A 24 -4.05 -28.51 -18.53
N ARG A 25 -2.97 -28.12 -19.23
CA ARG A 25 -3.05 -27.09 -20.28
C ARG A 25 -3.98 -27.52 -21.43
N GLU A 26 -3.99 -28.81 -21.77
CA GLU A 26 -4.89 -29.34 -22.78
C GLU A 26 -6.36 -29.30 -22.29
N LYS A 27 -6.63 -29.79 -21.08
CA LYS A 27 -7.96 -29.76 -20.47
C LYS A 27 -8.47 -28.33 -20.22
N ALA A 28 -7.58 -27.40 -19.83
CA ALA A 28 -7.93 -26.00 -19.64
C ALA A 28 -8.34 -25.31 -20.94
N ARG A 29 -7.76 -25.66 -22.08
CA ARG A 29 -8.19 -25.17 -23.40
C ARG A 29 -9.49 -25.80 -23.86
N GLU A 30 -9.69 -27.12 -23.61
CA GLU A 30 -10.89 -27.86 -23.97
C GLU A 30 -12.13 -27.35 -23.21
N TYR A 31 -11.97 -27.01 -21.92
CA TYR A 31 -13.08 -26.61 -21.05
C TYR A 31 -13.06 -25.13 -20.66
N HIS A 32 -12.37 -24.27 -21.44
CA HIS A 32 -12.36 -22.84 -21.17
C HIS A 32 -13.79 -22.26 -21.32
N PRO A 33 -14.29 -21.47 -20.33
CA PRO A 33 -15.66 -20.97 -20.35
C PRO A 33 -15.98 -20.10 -21.58
N ASP A 34 -14.97 -19.43 -22.16
CA ASP A 34 -15.15 -18.54 -23.33
C ASP A 34 -15.05 -19.29 -24.68
N VAL A 35 -14.66 -20.58 -24.68
CA VAL A 35 -14.36 -21.32 -25.92
C VAL A 35 -15.16 -22.61 -26.03
N SER A 36 -15.60 -23.19 -24.91
CA SER A 36 -16.27 -24.50 -24.87
C SER A 36 -17.78 -24.35 -24.89
N ASP A 37 -18.44 -25.05 -25.81
CA ASP A 37 -19.90 -25.17 -25.90
C ASP A 37 -20.47 -26.23 -24.94
N ASP A 38 -19.65 -26.92 -24.14
CA ASP A 38 -20.10 -27.93 -23.18
C ASP A 38 -20.83 -27.26 -21.99
N PRO A 39 -22.10 -27.62 -21.73
CA PRO A 39 -22.86 -27.06 -20.61
C PRO A 39 -22.21 -27.30 -19.22
N ASN A 40 -21.30 -28.28 -19.13
CA ASN A 40 -20.54 -28.58 -17.89
C ASN A 40 -19.07 -28.14 -17.95
N ALA A 41 -18.71 -27.28 -18.92
CA ALA A 41 -17.32 -26.84 -19.10
C ALA A 41 -16.72 -26.21 -17.82
N GLU A 42 -17.48 -25.35 -17.15
CA GLU A 42 -17.02 -24.68 -15.91
C GLU A 42 -16.74 -25.67 -14.77
N GLU A 43 -17.60 -26.72 -14.65
CA GLU A 43 -17.39 -27.73 -13.61
C GLU A 43 -16.18 -28.61 -13.93
N LYS A 44 -16.01 -29.00 -15.21
CA LYS A 44 -14.86 -29.79 -15.67
C LYS A 44 -13.56 -28.99 -15.55
N PHE A 45 -13.59 -27.70 -15.85
CA PHE A 45 -12.44 -26.80 -15.67
C PHE A 45 -12.03 -26.69 -14.21
N LYS A 46 -12.99 -26.50 -13.29
CA LYS A 46 -12.73 -26.46 -11.85
C LYS A 46 -12.12 -27.77 -11.33
N LYS A 47 -12.63 -28.92 -11.81
CA LYS A 47 -12.09 -30.24 -11.46
C LYS A 47 -10.66 -30.43 -11.99
N ALA A 48 -10.39 -30.04 -13.24
CA ALA A 48 -9.06 -30.15 -13.82
C ALA A 48 -8.05 -29.23 -13.11
N LYS A 49 -8.45 -28.00 -12.74
CA LYS A 49 -7.62 -27.08 -11.96
C LYS A 49 -7.26 -27.66 -10.60
N LYS A 50 -8.24 -28.20 -9.89
CA LYS A 50 -8.05 -28.84 -8.59
C LYS A 50 -7.15 -30.06 -8.68
N ALA A 51 -7.36 -30.92 -9.67
CA ALA A 51 -6.53 -32.09 -9.91
C ALA A 51 -5.05 -31.69 -10.14
N LYS A 52 -4.80 -30.66 -10.94
CA LYS A 52 -3.45 -30.12 -11.14
C LYS A 52 -2.85 -29.61 -9.81
N GLU A 53 -3.58 -28.83 -9.02
CA GLU A 53 -3.08 -28.26 -7.76
C GLU A 53 -2.64 -29.38 -6.79
N VAL A 54 -3.43 -30.40 -6.61
CA VAL A 54 -3.11 -31.53 -5.70
C VAL A 54 -1.98 -32.40 -6.24
N LEU A 55 -1.94 -32.70 -7.53
CA LEU A 55 -0.98 -33.62 -8.11
C LEU A 55 0.39 -33.01 -8.42
N THR A 56 0.51 -31.66 -8.51
CA THR A 56 1.81 -30.97 -8.68
C THR A 56 2.50 -30.64 -7.36
N ASP A 57 1.81 -30.78 -6.24
CA ASP A 57 2.40 -30.62 -4.92
C ASP A 57 2.79 -31.99 -4.37
N GLU A 58 4.08 -32.23 -4.10
CA GLU A 58 4.57 -33.54 -3.68
C GLU A 58 3.92 -34.04 -2.39
N GLU A 59 3.61 -33.17 -1.44
CA GLU A 59 3.02 -33.57 -0.16
C GLU A 59 1.54 -33.88 -0.32
N GLN A 60 0.80 -33.05 -1.05
CA GLN A 60 -0.61 -33.28 -1.33
C GLN A 60 -0.81 -34.54 -2.19
N ARG A 61 0.05 -34.77 -3.18
CA ARG A 61 0.04 -35.97 -4.00
C ARG A 61 0.27 -37.23 -3.16
N ARG A 62 1.27 -37.23 -2.28
CA ARG A 62 1.53 -38.37 -1.37
C ARG A 62 0.34 -38.66 -0.46
N MET A 63 -0.29 -37.61 0.09
CA MET A 63 -1.49 -37.79 0.90
C MET A 63 -2.69 -38.29 0.08
N TYR A 64 -2.89 -37.74 -1.09
CA TYR A 64 -3.94 -38.19 -1.99
C TYR A 64 -3.78 -39.68 -2.37
N ASP A 65 -2.56 -40.12 -2.69
CA ASP A 65 -2.23 -41.49 -3.00
C ASP A 65 -2.41 -42.44 -1.83
N GLN A 66 -2.14 -42.00 -0.60
CA GLN A 66 -2.32 -42.78 0.62
C GLN A 66 -3.78 -42.90 1.06
N MET A 67 -4.54 -41.83 1.00
CA MET A 67 -5.94 -41.80 1.49
C MET A 67 -6.96 -42.21 0.43
N GLY A 68 -6.64 -42.06 -0.86
CA GLY A 68 -7.56 -42.25 -1.97
C GLY A 68 -8.56 -41.08 -2.14
N HIS A 69 -9.12 -41.01 -3.34
CA HIS A 69 -9.98 -39.89 -3.77
C HIS A 69 -11.18 -39.59 -2.83
N GLU A 70 -11.94 -40.62 -2.45
CA GLU A 70 -13.14 -40.43 -1.61
C GLU A 70 -12.83 -39.88 -0.20
N ARG A 71 -11.77 -40.37 0.41
CA ARG A 71 -11.36 -39.92 1.75
C ARG A 71 -10.74 -38.53 1.70
N PHE A 72 -10.00 -38.22 0.67
CA PHE A 72 -9.43 -36.89 0.44
C PHE A 72 -10.54 -35.85 0.26
N GLU A 73 -11.55 -36.11 -0.57
CA GLU A 73 -12.70 -35.20 -0.70
C GLU A 73 -13.53 -35.07 0.59
N GLN A 74 -13.66 -36.15 1.37
CA GLN A 74 -14.36 -36.07 2.67
C GLN A 74 -13.58 -35.24 3.69
N ALA A 75 -12.27 -35.35 3.72
CA ALA A 75 -11.42 -34.56 4.61
C ALA A 75 -11.52 -33.07 4.27
N GLU A 76 -11.52 -32.74 2.99
CA GLU A 76 -11.68 -31.38 2.50
C GLU A 76 -13.09 -30.82 2.81
N LYS A 77 -14.14 -31.57 2.60
CA LYS A 77 -15.52 -31.16 2.94
C LYS A 77 -15.72 -30.96 4.45
N ARG A 78 -15.05 -31.74 5.29
CA ARG A 78 -15.10 -31.57 6.76
C ARG A 78 -14.36 -30.31 7.21
N GLY A 79 -13.24 -29.98 6.60
CA GLY A 79 -12.52 -28.73 6.85
C GLY A 79 -13.32 -27.49 6.46
N ALA A 80 -14.09 -27.56 5.38
CA ALA A 80 -14.95 -26.47 4.92
C ALA A 80 -16.23 -26.29 5.78
N THR A 81 -16.75 -27.38 6.40
CA THR A 81 -17.97 -27.31 7.21
C THR A 81 -17.71 -26.93 8.66
N ASP A 82 -16.50 -27.17 9.19
CA ASP A 82 -16.17 -26.76 10.56
C ASP A 82 -15.84 -25.26 10.68
N SER A 83 -15.52 -24.59 9.57
CA SER A 83 -15.42 -23.13 9.48
C SER A 83 -16.77 -22.40 9.35
N GLY A 84 -17.87 -23.13 9.22
CA GLY A 84 -19.21 -22.59 8.99
C GLY A 84 -20.19 -22.66 10.17
N GLY A 85 -19.78 -23.11 11.34
CA GLY A 85 -20.63 -23.39 12.47
C GLY A 85 -20.44 -22.50 13.68
N GLY A 86 -20.56 -21.19 13.57
CA GLY A 86 -20.45 -20.21 14.66
C GLY A 86 -21.36 -19.03 14.49
N MET A 87 -22.64 -19.31 14.47
CA MET A 87 -23.81 -18.55 14.93
C MET A 87 -23.60 -17.15 15.49
N GLY A 88 -24.29 -16.22 14.88
CA GLY A 88 -25.01 -15.22 15.68
C GLY A 88 -24.73 -13.79 15.38
N GLY A 89 -25.65 -13.15 14.69
CA GLY A 89 -26.00 -11.79 15.08
C GLY A 89 -25.72 -10.69 14.06
N MET A 90 -26.69 -10.54 13.16
CA MET A 90 -27.35 -9.26 12.90
C MET A 90 -26.53 -8.05 12.44
N GLY A 91 -26.80 -7.66 11.22
CA GLY A 91 -26.85 -6.24 10.87
C GLY A 91 -25.91 -5.75 9.79
N GLY A 92 -26.45 -5.54 8.60
CA GLY A 92 -26.10 -4.34 7.86
C GLY A 92 -25.24 -4.46 6.62
N MET A 93 -25.91 -4.68 5.51
CA MET A 93 -25.82 -3.83 4.31
C MET A 93 -24.51 -3.64 3.55
N GLY A 94 -24.44 -4.20 2.35
CA GLY A 94 -23.95 -3.47 1.17
C GLY A 94 -22.46 -3.52 0.90
N GLY A 95 -22.05 -4.29 -0.06
CA GLY A 95 -20.71 -4.20 -0.61
C GLY A 95 -20.40 -5.35 -1.55
N GLN A 96 -20.85 -5.24 -2.78
CA GLN A 96 -20.50 -6.09 -3.92
C GLN A 96 -18.99 -6.02 -4.17
N GLY A 97 -18.24 -7.00 -3.66
CA GLY A 97 -16.80 -7.14 -3.86
C GLY A 97 -16.47 -8.57 -4.29
N ASN A 98 -16.05 -8.69 -5.51
CA ASN A 98 -15.63 -9.90 -6.21
C ASN A 98 -14.53 -10.65 -5.42
N PRO A 99 -14.72 -11.91 -4.95
CA PRO A 99 -13.70 -12.61 -4.16
C PRO A 99 -12.66 -13.37 -5.01
N PHE A 100 -12.51 -13.03 -6.30
CA PHE A 100 -11.66 -13.77 -7.23
C PHE A 100 -10.62 -12.89 -7.97
N GLY A 101 -10.07 -11.89 -7.33
CA GLY A 101 -9.04 -11.04 -7.91
C GLY A 101 -7.77 -10.99 -7.10
N GLY A 102 -6.76 -11.78 -7.46
CA GLY A 102 -5.37 -11.43 -7.23
C GLY A 102 -4.63 -12.12 -6.09
N GLY A 103 -3.59 -12.87 -6.42
CA GLY A 103 -2.45 -13.12 -5.57
C GLY A 103 -2.31 -14.55 -5.07
N GLY A 104 -1.42 -15.31 -5.70
CA GLY A 104 -0.97 -16.62 -5.24
C GLY A 104 -0.30 -16.53 -3.87
N GLY A 105 -0.90 -17.13 -2.89
CA GLY A 105 -0.37 -17.28 -1.54
C GLY A 105 -1.51 -17.54 -0.58
N GLY A 106 -1.82 -18.77 -0.25
CA GLY A 106 -2.83 -18.94 0.75
C GLY A 106 -3.40 -20.34 0.96
N MET A 107 -3.01 -21.35 0.20
CA MET A 107 -3.41 -22.71 0.53
C MET A 107 -2.42 -23.41 1.48
N GLY A 108 -1.16 -22.98 1.48
CA GLY A 108 -0.15 -23.46 2.45
C GLY A 108 -0.47 -23.06 3.87
N ASP A 109 -0.85 -21.82 4.10
CA ASP A 109 -1.17 -21.30 5.44
C ASP A 109 -2.44 -21.94 6.03
N LEU A 110 -3.43 -22.27 5.19
CA LEU A 110 -4.66 -22.96 5.64
C LEU A 110 -4.41 -24.43 5.97
N PHE A 111 -3.43 -25.01 5.30
CA PHE A 111 -3.04 -26.41 5.51
C PHE A 111 -2.18 -26.57 6.77
N ASP A 112 -1.23 -25.65 7.00
CA ASP A 112 -0.44 -25.59 8.24
C ASP A 112 -1.32 -25.32 9.47
N GLN A 113 -2.37 -24.52 9.33
CA GLN A 113 -3.33 -24.27 10.41
C GLN A 113 -4.23 -25.46 10.72
N PHE A 114 -4.51 -26.31 9.73
CA PHE A 114 -5.43 -27.46 9.91
C PHE A 114 -4.71 -28.77 10.24
N PHE A 115 -3.53 -29.02 9.67
CA PHE A 115 -2.77 -30.26 9.87
C PHE A 115 -1.50 -30.11 10.73
N GLY A 116 -0.96 -28.91 10.87
CA GLY A 116 0.14 -28.57 11.81
C GLY A 116 -0.28 -28.48 13.28
N GLY A 117 -1.56 -28.63 13.60
CA GLY A 117 -2.16 -28.48 14.93
C GLY A 117 -1.95 -29.63 15.91
N GLY A 118 -0.84 -30.35 15.85
CA GLY A 118 -0.49 -31.46 16.75
C GLY A 118 0.69 -31.22 17.67
N GLY A 119 1.26 -30.01 17.69
CA GLY A 119 2.37 -29.66 18.57
C GLY A 119 2.05 -28.43 19.40
N GLY A 120 1.50 -28.59 20.59
CA GLY A 120 1.46 -27.56 21.64
C GLY A 120 2.87 -27.22 22.12
N GLY A 121 3.72 -26.70 21.22
CA GLY A 121 5.06 -26.20 21.46
C GLY A 121 5.05 -24.71 21.65
N GLN A 122 5.14 -24.33 22.92
CA GLN A 122 5.78 -23.12 23.43
C GLN A 122 5.72 -21.88 22.51
N GLN A 123 4.70 -21.05 22.71
CA GLN A 123 4.55 -19.72 22.06
C GLN A 123 5.64 -18.70 22.48
N ASN A 124 6.68 -19.14 23.19
CA ASN A 124 7.77 -18.31 23.70
C ASN A 124 8.99 -18.25 22.74
N GLY A 125 8.84 -18.60 21.48
CA GLY A 125 9.91 -18.42 20.49
C GLY A 125 10.10 -16.94 20.12
N PRO A 126 11.29 -16.58 19.57
CA PRO A 126 11.56 -15.24 19.08
C PRO A 126 10.52 -14.81 18.06
N ARG A 127 9.85 -13.69 18.29
CA ARG A 127 8.87 -13.10 17.35
C ARG A 127 9.40 -11.80 16.81
N GLN A 128 9.27 -11.61 15.51
CA GLN A 128 9.64 -10.35 14.87
C GLN A 128 8.74 -9.22 15.38
N GLY A 129 9.34 -8.05 15.62
CA GLY A 129 8.63 -6.82 15.96
C GLY A 129 7.75 -6.34 14.83
N GLN A 130 6.76 -5.53 15.17
CA GLN A 130 5.84 -4.93 14.20
C GLN A 130 6.54 -3.87 13.37
N ASP A 131 6.16 -3.78 12.09
CA ASP A 131 6.57 -2.68 11.25
C ASP A 131 5.86 -1.39 11.69
N LEU A 132 6.60 -0.31 11.70
CA LEU A 132 6.09 1.02 12.02
C LEU A 132 5.88 1.81 10.74
N ARG A 133 4.86 2.68 10.74
CA ARG A 133 4.57 3.57 9.62
C ARG A 133 4.61 5.02 10.10
N THR A 134 5.23 5.85 9.30
CA THR A 134 5.29 7.29 9.54
C THR A 134 5.23 8.02 8.21
N ARG A 135 5.05 9.34 8.26
CA ARG A 135 5.02 10.18 7.07
C ARG A 135 6.09 11.27 7.19
N MET A 136 6.72 11.57 6.06
CA MET A 136 7.70 12.65 5.92
C MET A 136 7.32 13.51 4.73
N SER A 137 7.24 14.84 4.92
CA SER A 137 7.04 15.80 3.84
C SER A 137 8.37 16.36 3.37
N ILE A 138 8.52 16.48 2.06
CA ILE A 138 9.65 17.12 1.39
C ILE A 138 9.15 18.09 0.32
N SER A 139 9.94 19.07 -0.06
CA SER A 139 9.59 19.97 -1.18
C SER A 139 9.79 19.27 -2.54
N LEU A 140 9.19 19.83 -3.60
CA LEU A 140 9.34 19.35 -4.97
C LEU A 140 10.81 19.42 -5.43
N GLU A 141 11.54 20.47 -5.04
CA GLU A 141 12.97 20.63 -5.32
C GLU A 141 13.81 19.53 -4.65
N ALA A 142 13.49 19.21 -3.37
CA ALA A 142 14.14 18.12 -2.67
C ALA A 142 13.87 16.76 -3.32
N ALA A 143 12.66 16.57 -3.86
CA ALA A 143 12.31 15.38 -4.64
C ALA A 143 13.00 15.35 -6.02
N TYR A 144 13.32 16.52 -6.57
CA TYR A 144 14.07 16.64 -7.81
C TYR A 144 15.56 16.30 -7.63
N GLU A 145 16.21 16.89 -6.65
CA GLU A 145 17.65 16.72 -6.41
C GLU A 145 17.98 15.38 -5.76
N GLY A 146 17.05 14.85 -4.96
CA GLY A 146 17.33 13.81 -3.97
C GLY A 146 18.06 14.38 -2.76
N ILE A 147 17.71 13.93 -1.59
CA ILE A 147 18.32 14.44 -0.35
C ILE A 147 18.58 13.31 0.64
N THR A 148 19.60 13.48 1.44
CA THR A 148 19.76 12.75 2.70
C THR A 148 19.32 13.69 3.83
N ARG A 149 18.31 13.29 4.60
CA ARG A 149 17.76 14.10 5.67
C ARG A 149 17.74 13.36 6.99
N GLU A 150 18.05 14.07 8.07
CA GLU A 150 17.79 13.59 9.43
C GLU A 150 16.29 13.65 9.71
N PHE A 151 15.74 12.53 10.15
CA PHE A 151 14.34 12.40 10.48
C PHE A 151 14.19 11.81 11.89
N THR A 152 13.50 12.54 12.77
CA THR A 152 13.23 12.09 14.13
C THR A 152 11.87 11.41 14.20
N VAL A 153 11.87 10.19 14.72
CA VAL A 153 10.67 9.39 14.93
C VAL A 153 10.59 8.94 16.38
N THR A 154 9.41 9.06 16.97
CA THR A 154 9.12 8.45 18.27
C THR A 154 8.67 7.01 18.06
N ARG A 155 9.41 6.07 18.64
CA ARG A 155 9.12 4.65 18.48
C ARG A 155 9.29 3.88 19.78
N PRO A 156 8.61 2.70 19.94
CA PRO A 156 8.91 1.81 21.04
C PRO A 156 10.32 1.23 20.89
N GLU A 157 11.08 1.29 21.94
CA GLU A 157 12.40 0.63 22.05
C GLU A 157 12.42 -0.29 23.28
N ALA A 158 13.31 -1.28 23.30
CA ALA A 158 13.52 -2.08 24.49
C ALA A 158 13.90 -1.17 25.66
N CYS A 159 13.33 -1.42 26.82
CA CYS A 159 13.63 -0.66 28.01
C CYS A 159 15.11 -0.84 28.38
N PRO A 160 15.90 0.23 28.52
CA PRO A 160 17.34 0.11 28.81
C PRO A 160 17.64 -0.45 30.21
N ASP A 161 16.69 -0.38 31.13
CA ASP A 161 16.89 -0.82 32.53
C ASP A 161 16.62 -2.30 32.73
N CYS A 162 15.86 -2.94 31.82
CA CYS A 162 15.54 -4.36 31.89
C CYS A 162 15.74 -5.09 30.55
N ASP A 163 16.40 -4.46 29.56
CA ASP A 163 16.68 -5.02 28.23
C ASP A 163 15.47 -5.63 27.50
N GLY A 164 14.26 -5.20 27.90
CA GLY A 164 13.01 -5.68 27.31
C GLY A 164 12.28 -6.72 28.14
N ASP A 165 12.84 -7.21 29.23
CA ASP A 165 12.27 -8.31 30.04
C ASP A 165 11.09 -7.89 30.92
N GLY A 166 10.90 -6.58 31.17
CA GLY A 166 9.83 -6.06 32.01
C GLY A 166 10.07 -6.14 33.52
N HIS A 167 11.18 -6.76 33.96
CA HIS A 167 11.58 -6.87 35.35
C HIS A 167 13.09 -6.55 35.51
N PRO A 168 13.54 -6.11 36.67
CA PRO A 168 14.97 -5.94 36.92
C PRO A 168 15.73 -7.27 36.75
N PRO A 169 17.00 -7.21 36.31
CA PRO A 169 17.79 -8.44 36.10
C PRO A 169 18.07 -9.23 37.38
N ASP A 170 17.92 -8.62 38.53
CA ASP A 170 18.09 -9.20 39.88
C ASP A 170 16.77 -9.62 40.55
N ALA A 171 15.63 -9.48 39.84
CA ALA A 171 14.32 -9.91 40.35
C ALA A 171 14.24 -11.42 40.52
N ASP A 172 13.76 -11.86 41.68
CA ASP A 172 13.53 -13.29 41.96
C ASP A 172 12.41 -13.82 41.05
N ALA A 173 12.70 -14.92 40.33
CA ALA A 173 11.78 -15.60 39.45
C ALA A 173 11.11 -16.78 40.15
N GLN A 174 9.79 -16.87 40.16
CA GLN A 174 9.00 -17.94 40.70
C GLN A 174 8.06 -18.53 39.65
N THR A 175 8.02 -19.87 39.56
CA THR A 175 7.04 -20.53 38.68
C THR A 175 5.61 -20.15 39.07
N CYS A 176 4.79 -19.73 38.12
CA CYS A 176 3.40 -19.36 38.39
C CYS A 176 2.62 -20.57 38.92
N PRO A 177 2.08 -20.51 40.15
CA PRO A 177 1.38 -21.65 40.76
C PRO A 177 0.01 -21.93 40.14
N GLU A 178 -0.57 -20.98 39.40
CA GLU A 178 -1.89 -21.15 38.77
C GLU A 178 -1.81 -21.97 37.49
N CYS A 179 -0.80 -21.77 36.67
CA CYS A 179 -0.59 -22.52 35.44
C CYS A 179 0.58 -23.52 35.51
N ASN A 180 1.29 -23.61 36.65
CA ASN A 180 2.47 -24.46 36.85
C ASN A 180 3.54 -24.24 35.74
N GLY A 181 3.76 -23.01 35.36
CA GLY A 181 4.75 -22.66 34.33
C GLY A 181 4.27 -22.79 32.90
N GLN A 182 3.04 -23.23 32.65
CA GLN A 182 2.52 -23.44 31.29
C GLN A 182 2.06 -22.16 30.60
N GLY A 183 1.96 -21.04 31.30
CA GLY A 183 1.45 -19.75 30.74
C GLY A 183 -0.03 -19.76 30.38
N GLN A 184 -0.69 -20.92 30.41
CA GLN A 184 -2.09 -21.08 30.00
C GLN A 184 -2.87 -21.91 31.06
N THR A 185 -4.14 -21.61 31.20
CA THR A 185 -5.10 -22.34 32.02
C THR A 185 -6.19 -22.93 31.15
N THR A 186 -6.67 -24.12 31.50
CA THR A 186 -7.77 -24.76 30.80
C THR A 186 -9.07 -24.55 31.56
N ARG A 187 -10.03 -23.84 30.97
CA ARG A 187 -11.39 -23.77 31.49
C ARG A 187 -12.29 -24.77 30.79
N VAL A 188 -13.01 -25.57 31.58
CA VAL A 188 -14.03 -26.47 31.09
C VAL A 188 -15.37 -25.74 31.14
N GLN A 189 -15.94 -25.44 29.98
CA GLN A 189 -17.24 -24.84 29.87
C GLN A 189 -18.28 -25.88 29.46
N GLN A 190 -19.35 -25.98 30.22
CA GLN A 190 -20.44 -26.91 29.92
C GLN A 190 -21.40 -26.22 28.98
N THR A 191 -21.51 -26.71 27.76
CA THR A 191 -22.44 -26.21 26.75
C THR A 191 -23.57 -27.23 26.55
N PRO A 192 -24.71 -26.86 25.95
CA PRO A 192 -25.79 -27.79 25.60
C PRO A 192 -25.36 -28.95 24.72
N LEU A 193 -24.22 -28.82 24.03
CA LEU A 193 -23.64 -29.82 23.14
C LEU A 193 -22.53 -30.67 23.78
N GLY A 194 -22.22 -30.44 25.06
CA GLY A 194 -21.18 -31.17 25.77
C GLY A 194 -20.19 -30.29 26.52
N ARG A 195 -19.12 -30.90 27.07
CA ARG A 195 -18.05 -30.19 27.75
C ARG A 195 -16.99 -29.75 26.74
N VAL A 196 -16.81 -28.45 26.63
CA VAL A 196 -15.77 -27.85 25.79
C VAL A 196 -14.62 -27.38 26.69
N GLN A 197 -13.40 -27.82 26.39
CA GLN A 197 -12.19 -27.33 27.02
C GLN A 197 -11.63 -26.16 26.23
N GLN A 198 -11.60 -25.00 26.85
CA GLN A 198 -11.03 -23.80 26.27
C GLN A 198 -9.71 -23.47 26.97
N ARG A 199 -8.63 -23.36 26.21
CA ARG A 199 -7.35 -22.84 26.71
C ARG A 199 -7.40 -21.32 26.67
N GLN A 200 -7.01 -20.69 27.77
CA GLN A 200 -6.88 -19.24 27.87
C GLN A 200 -5.55 -18.88 28.51
N THR A 201 -5.01 -17.71 28.16
CA THR A 201 -3.82 -17.16 28.81
C THR A 201 -4.03 -17.10 30.32
N CYS A 202 -3.03 -17.53 31.11
CA CYS A 202 -3.12 -17.47 32.57
C CYS A 202 -3.21 -16.02 33.03
N PRO A 203 -4.29 -15.64 33.77
CA PRO A 203 -4.48 -14.26 34.16
C PRO A 203 -3.48 -13.75 35.20
N ARG A 204 -2.76 -14.67 35.85
CA ARG A 204 -1.83 -14.31 36.91
C ARG A 204 -0.43 -14.02 36.41
N CYS A 205 0.04 -14.68 35.37
CA CYS A 205 1.37 -14.47 34.78
C CYS A 205 1.25 -13.94 33.34
N GLU A 206 0.05 -13.61 32.88
CA GLU A 206 -0.21 -13.03 31.55
C GLU A 206 0.39 -13.80 30.36
N GLY A 207 0.71 -15.06 30.57
CA GLY A 207 1.28 -15.94 29.56
C GLY A 207 2.74 -16.37 29.81
N ASP A 208 3.47 -15.70 30.68
CA ASP A 208 4.90 -15.91 30.88
C ASP A 208 5.23 -17.23 31.60
N GLY A 209 4.28 -17.75 32.34
CA GLY A 209 4.50 -18.94 33.14
C GLY A 209 5.33 -18.70 34.43
N THR A 210 5.94 -17.53 34.54
CA THR A 210 6.81 -17.10 35.65
C THR A 210 6.25 -15.83 36.28
N LEU A 211 6.44 -15.68 37.59
CA LEU A 211 6.14 -14.45 38.31
C LEU A 211 7.45 -13.88 38.83
N TYR A 212 7.65 -12.60 38.70
CA TYR A 212 8.83 -11.91 39.22
C TYR A 212 8.48 -11.10 40.47
N SER A 213 9.42 -11.03 41.40
CA SER A 213 9.24 -10.34 42.68
C SER A 213 9.07 -8.83 42.50
N GLU A 214 9.66 -8.27 41.45
CA GLU A 214 9.65 -6.84 41.14
C GLU A 214 9.38 -6.60 39.67
N THR A 215 8.68 -5.51 39.40
CA THR A 215 8.41 -5.02 38.07
C THR A 215 9.34 -3.86 37.73
N CYS A 216 9.86 -3.78 36.54
CA CYS A 216 10.70 -2.68 36.10
C CYS A 216 9.93 -1.33 36.20
N SER A 217 10.42 -0.42 37.03
CA SER A 217 9.77 0.87 37.27
C SER A 217 9.76 1.79 36.07
N THR A 218 10.73 1.66 35.17
CA THR A 218 10.89 2.51 33.99
C THR A 218 9.88 2.17 32.90
N CYS A 219 9.59 0.90 32.66
CA CYS A 219 8.62 0.48 31.65
C CYS A 219 7.31 -0.04 32.23
N GLY A 220 7.15 -0.12 33.56
CA GLY A 220 5.95 -0.61 34.22
C GLY A 220 5.63 -2.07 33.87
N GLY A 221 6.63 -2.89 33.60
CA GLY A 221 6.46 -4.30 33.22
C GLY A 221 6.31 -4.57 31.71
N ASN A 222 6.16 -3.53 30.90
CA ASN A 222 5.91 -3.70 29.45
C ASN A 222 7.18 -4.08 28.65
N GLY A 223 8.36 -4.00 29.26
CA GLY A 223 9.63 -4.22 28.58
C GLY A 223 10.00 -3.18 27.52
N ARG A 224 9.14 -2.19 27.25
CA ARG A 224 9.31 -1.22 26.18
C ARG A 224 9.05 0.21 26.66
N VAL A 225 9.80 1.15 26.11
CA VAL A 225 9.64 2.59 26.36
C VAL A 225 9.54 3.35 25.04
N GLN A 226 8.78 4.44 25.01
CA GLN A 226 8.77 5.34 23.85
C GLN A 226 10.04 6.19 23.86
N ARG A 227 10.78 6.17 22.77
CA ARG A 227 12.01 6.93 22.60
C ARG A 227 12.06 7.63 21.25
N GLU A 228 12.61 8.83 21.26
CA GLU A 228 12.95 9.54 20.04
C GLU A 228 14.24 8.98 19.45
N ALA A 229 14.18 8.57 18.19
CA ALA A 229 15.33 8.13 17.42
C ALA A 229 15.50 9.04 16.21
N THR A 230 16.71 9.56 16.01
CA THR A 230 17.06 10.33 14.81
C THR A 230 17.72 9.39 13.80
N LEU A 231 17.15 9.31 12.63
CA LEU A 231 17.56 8.43 11.54
C LEU A 231 17.97 9.25 10.33
N GLN A 232 19.00 8.83 9.62
CA GLN A 232 19.32 9.36 8.29
C GLN A 232 18.50 8.65 7.23
N VAL A 233 17.70 9.40 6.49
CA VAL A 233 16.83 8.89 5.43
C VAL A 233 17.35 9.42 4.10
N ASP A 234 17.73 8.51 3.21
CA ASP A 234 18.12 8.82 1.85
C ASP A 234 16.89 8.81 0.95
N VAL A 235 16.53 9.96 0.43
CA VAL A 235 15.41 10.14 -0.49
C VAL A 235 15.99 10.22 -1.91
N PRO A 236 15.70 9.25 -2.77
CA PRO A 236 16.23 9.25 -4.12
C PRO A 236 15.57 10.33 -4.99
N ALA A 237 16.35 10.92 -5.90
CA ALA A 237 15.84 11.82 -6.92
C ALA A 237 14.73 11.17 -7.75
N GLY A 238 13.67 11.91 -8.04
CA GLY A 238 12.52 11.42 -8.80
C GLY A 238 11.48 10.67 -7.98
N ILE A 239 11.65 10.55 -6.67
CA ILE A 239 10.65 9.91 -5.78
C ILE A 239 9.26 10.51 -6.04
N ARG A 240 8.22 9.67 -5.95
CA ARG A 240 6.82 10.08 -6.18
C ARG A 240 6.10 10.34 -4.87
N ASP A 241 5.09 11.20 -4.94
CA ASP A 241 4.17 11.42 -3.81
C ASP A 241 3.49 10.11 -3.40
N GLY A 242 3.35 9.90 -2.08
CA GLY A 242 2.81 8.67 -1.51
C GLY A 242 3.75 7.45 -1.59
N GLN A 243 4.95 7.59 -2.16
CA GLN A 243 5.89 6.48 -2.23
C GLN A 243 6.48 6.16 -0.86
N THR A 244 6.61 4.86 -0.56
CA THR A 244 7.12 4.40 0.73
C THR A 244 8.59 4.02 0.64
N LEU A 245 9.39 4.60 1.54
CA LEU A 245 10.77 4.21 1.82
C LEU A 245 10.78 3.20 2.97
N ARG A 246 11.53 2.11 2.83
CA ARG A 246 11.67 1.07 3.84
C ARG A 246 13.04 1.14 4.49
N MET A 247 13.06 1.32 5.80
CA MET A 247 14.27 1.23 6.61
C MET A 247 14.23 -0.08 7.42
N SER A 248 15.11 -1.00 7.08
CA SER A 248 15.15 -2.33 7.69
C SER A 248 15.60 -2.26 9.14
N SER A 249 14.92 -3.01 10.02
CA SER A 249 15.22 -3.12 11.45
C SER A 249 15.10 -1.82 12.24
N GLU A 250 14.36 -0.83 11.72
CA GLU A 250 14.08 0.43 12.39
C GLU A 250 12.63 0.53 12.92
N GLY A 251 11.89 -0.58 12.91
CA GLY A 251 10.56 -0.72 13.49
C GLY A 251 10.54 -1.02 14.98
N ALA A 252 9.43 -1.56 15.48
CA ALA A 252 9.28 -1.96 16.87
C ALA A 252 10.21 -3.14 17.24
N PRO A 253 10.67 -3.22 18.49
CA PRO A 253 11.47 -4.35 18.96
C PRO A 253 10.66 -5.64 18.89
N GLY A 254 11.32 -6.73 18.57
CA GLY A 254 10.76 -8.07 18.62
C GLY A 254 10.49 -8.54 20.05
N GLU A 255 9.80 -9.66 20.19
CA GLU A 255 9.55 -10.33 21.46
C GLU A 255 10.50 -11.52 21.61
N ASN A 256 10.86 -11.83 22.84
CA ASN A 256 11.72 -12.98 23.16
C ASN A 256 13.02 -13.04 22.34
N GLY A 257 13.70 -11.90 22.16
CA GLY A 257 14.93 -11.81 21.36
C GLY A 257 14.70 -11.85 19.85
N GLY A 258 13.47 -11.66 19.37
CA GLY A 258 13.14 -11.56 17.96
C GLY A 258 13.72 -10.30 17.30
N ARG A 259 13.83 -10.32 15.98
CA ARG A 259 14.33 -9.18 15.20
C ARG A 259 13.36 -7.99 15.30
N LYS A 260 13.89 -6.79 15.23
CA LYS A 260 13.05 -5.59 15.06
C LYS A 260 12.25 -5.69 13.75
N GLY A 261 11.07 -5.07 13.71
CA GLY A 261 10.35 -4.78 12.48
C GLY A 261 11.05 -3.70 11.63
N ASP A 262 10.42 -3.29 10.57
CA ASP A 262 10.92 -2.24 9.68
C ASP A 262 10.17 -0.93 9.91
N LEU A 263 10.80 0.18 9.55
CA LEU A 263 10.15 1.49 9.50
C LEU A 263 9.79 1.81 8.03
N LEU A 264 8.52 2.03 7.80
CA LEU A 264 7.95 2.40 6.51
C LEU A 264 7.64 3.90 6.54
N ILE A 265 8.36 4.68 5.73
CA ILE A 265 8.22 6.14 5.65
C ILE A 265 7.48 6.47 4.36
N GLU A 266 6.23 6.91 4.47
CA GLU A 266 5.48 7.45 3.35
C GLU A 266 5.94 8.88 3.07
N VAL A 267 6.45 9.12 1.85
CA VAL A 267 6.95 10.43 1.45
C VAL A 267 5.81 11.23 0.83
N GLY A 268 5.49 12.37 1.44
CA GLY A 268 4.61 13.39 0.87
C GLY A 268 5.45 14.47 0.18
N ILE A 269 5.00 14.93 -0.99
CA ILE A 269 5.67 15.99 -1.74
C ILE A 269 4.83 17.26 -1.69
N ASP A 270 5.40 18.31 -1.11
CA ASP A 270 4.80 19.64 -1.11
C ASP A 270 5.21 20.36 -2.41
N SER A 271 4.29 20.45 -3.36
CA SER A 271 4.51 21.17 -4.62
C SER A 271 4.09 22.63 -4.50
N PRO A 272 4.86 23.59 -5.05
CA PRO A 272 4.41 24.96 -5.21
C PRO A 272 3.12 25.00 -6.07
N PRO A 273 2.22 25.97 -5.83
CA PRO A 273 0.92 26.02 -6.53
C PRO A 273 1.04 26.18 -8.05
N ASP A 274 2.16 26.69 -8.52
CA ASP A 274 2.40 26.96 -9.95
C ASP A 274 2.90 25.70 -10.70
N PHE A 275 3.27 24.63 -9.96
CA PHE A 275 3.75 23.38 -10.53
C PHE A 275 2.81 22.23 -10.25
N GLU A 276 2.35 21.59 -11.31
CA GLU A 276 1.65 20.31 -11.23
C GLU A 276 2.55 19.19 -11.78
N ARG A 277 2.64 18.08 -11.07
CA ARG A 277 3.43 16.92 -11.47
C ARG A 277 2.56 15.79 -11.97
N ASP A 278 2.82 15.32 -13.19
CA ASP A 278 2.24 14.11 -13.75
C ASP A 278 3.34 13.07 -14.04
N GLY A 279 3.48 12.11 -13.16
CA GLY A 279 4.54 11.10 -13.28
C GLY A 279 5.93 11.69 -13.21
N ASP A 280 6.65 11.70 -14.34
CA ASP A 280 7.98 12.29 -14.47
C ASP A 280 7.92 13.68 -15.17
N ASP A 281 6.76 14.07 -15.69
CA ASP A 281 6.57 15.36 -16.35
C ASP A 281 6.06 16.43 -15.37
N LEU A 282 6.33 17.69 -15.70
CA LEU A 282 5.86 18.86 -14.96
C LEU A 282 4.98 19.73 -15.83
N HIS A 283 3.96 20.34 -15.24
CA HIS A 283 3.09 21.32 -15.86
C HIS A 283 3.24 22.65 -15.13
N TYR A 284 3.27 23.72 -15.91
CA TYR A 284 3.41 25.09 -15.40
C TYR A 284 2.54 26.04 -16.21
N ASP A 285 1.80 26.89 -15.55
CA ASP A 285 0.99 27.92 -16.20
C ASP A 285 1.74 29.26 -16.23
N ALA A 286 2.16 29.69 -17.42
CA ALA A 286 2.90 30.92 -17.61
C ALA A 286 1.94 32.10 -17.91
N ALA A 287 1.88 33.06 -17.01
CA ALA A 287 1.13 34.28 -17.21
C ALA A 287 1.85 35.19 -18.20
N VAL A 288 1.20 35.50 -19.35
CA VAL A 288 1.76 36.32 -20.40
C VAL A 288 0.81 37.50 -20.67
N SER A 289 1.34 38.70 -20.77
CA SER A 289 0.51 39.87 -21.11
C SER A 289 0.03 39.81 -22.57
N PHE A 290 -1.16 40.35 -22.84
CA PHE A 290 -1.74 40.42 -24.17
C PHE A 290 -0.76 40.98 -25.23
N PRO A 291 -0.04 42.11 -25.03
CA PRO A 291 0.93 42.60 -26.00
C PRO A 291 2.05 41.60 -26.33
N LYS A 292 2.58 40.89 -25.30
CA LYS A 292 3.61 39.87 -25.52
C LYS A 292 3.09 38.69 -26.34
N ALA A 293 1.85 38.26 -26.10
CA ALA A 293 1.21 37.20 -26.89
C ALA A 293 0.98 37.62 -28.36
N VAL A 294 0.59 38.89 -28.59
CA VAL A 294 0.33 39.40 -29.96
C VAL A 294 1.63 39.57 -30.77
N PHE A 295 2.65 40.16 -30.17
CA PHE A 295 3.89 40.48 -30.89
C PHE A 295 4.94 39.40 -30.85
N GLY A 296 4.77 38.38 -30.00
CA GLY A 296 5.81 37.45 -29.64
C GLY A 296 6.78 38.05 -28.62
N ALA A 297 7.40 37.23 -27.83
CA ALA A 297 8.37 37.65 -26.82
C ALA A 297 9.22 36.48 -26.35
N SER A 298 10.40 36.78 -25.81
CA SER A 298 11.12 35.82 -24.96
C SER A 298 10.65 36.00 -23.52
N ILE A 299 10.26 34.89 -22.89
CA ILE A 299 9.80 34.85 -21.49
C ILE A 299 10.67 33.90 -20.68
N GLU A 300 10.91 34.28 -19.45
CA GLU A 300 11.64 33.47 -18.50
C GLU A 300 10.69 32.51 -17.78
N ILE A 301 10.96 31.22 -17.87
CA ILE A 301 10.18 30.14 -17.23
C ILE A 301 11.00 29.58 -16.08
N PRO A 302 10.47 29.59 -14.85
CA PRO A 302 11.13 28.93 -13.72
C PRO A 302 11.12 27.41 -13.94
N THR A 303 12.27 26.78 -13.77
CA THR A 303 12.37 25.31 -13.77
C THR A 303 13.12 24.86 -12.53
N LEU A 304 13.01 23.59 -12.15
CA LEU A 304 13.66 23.03 -10.96
C LEU A 304 15.19 23.05 -11.07
N ASP A 305 15.72 23.21 -12.26
CA ASP A 305 17.15 23.26 -12.54
C ASP A 305 17.63 24.70 -12.92
N GLY A 306 16.84 25.72 -12.55
CA GLY A 306 17.06 27.10 -12.84
C GLY A 306 16.18 27.65 -13.96
N PRO A 307 16.08 28.96 -14.11
CA PRO A 307 15.21 29.59 -15.10
C PRO A 307 15.70 29.34 -16.54
N VAL A 308 14.76 29.23 -17.46
CA VAL A 308 15.01 29.01 -18.90
C VAL A 308 14.26 30.06 -19.71
N GLU A 309 14.92 30.66 -20.69
CA GLU A 309 14.27 31.53 -21.66
C GLU A 309 13.50 30.67 -22.68
N MET A 310 12.23 31.03 -22.90
CA MET A 310 11.35 30.41 -23.88
C MET A 310 10.78 31.48 -24.81
N ASP A 311 10.95 31.30 -26.11
CA ASP A 311 10.36 32.18 -27.10
C ASP A 311 8.92 31.76 -27.40
N ILE A 312 8.02 32.73 -27.39
CA ILE A 312 6.64 32.58 -27.84
C ILE A 312 6.45 33.32 -29.14
N ASP A 313 5.80 32.67 -30.09
CA ASP A 313 5.56 33.24 -31.42
C ASP A 313 4.50 34.36 -31.36
N SER A 314 4.54 35.27 -32.35
CA SER A 314 3.49 36.27 -32.50
C SER A 314 2.15 35.63 -32.80
N GLY A 315 1.11 36.05 -32.05
CA GLY A 315 -0.24 35.49 -32.17
C GLY A 315 -0.49 34.26 -31.31
N THR A 316 0.42 33.92 -30.37
CA THR A 316 0.22 32.84 -29.38
C THR A 316 -1.09 33.02 -28.64
N GLN A 317 -1.89 31.96 -28.59
CA GLN A 317 -3.20 31.96 -27.94
C GLN A 317 -3.13 31.50 -26.47
N SER A 318 -4.09 31.98 -25.67
CA SER A 318 -4.24 31.48 -24.30
C SER A 318 -4.62 30.00 -24.33
N GLY A 319 -3.94 29.18 -23.50
CA GLY A 319 -4.06 27.71 -23.46
C GLY A 319 -3.11 26.99 -24.42
N GLU A 320 -2.32 27.73 -25.21
CA GLU A 320 -1.29 27.12 -26.05
C GLU A 320 -0.19 26.51 -25.20
N ARG A 321 0.28 25.29 -25.56
CA ARG A 321 1.20 24.50 -24.77
C ARG A 321 2.55 24.35 -25.45
N PHE A 322 3.61 24.69 -24.74
CA PHE A 322 5.00 24.54 -25.15
C PHE A 322 5.68 23.43 -24.35
N ARG A 323 6.59 22.70 -24.99
CA ARG A 323 7.33 21.61 -24.37
C ARG A 323 8.79 21.99 -24.18
N LEU A 324 9.24 22.02 -22.93
CA LEU A 324 10.63 22.13 -22.55
C LEU A 324 11.19 20.74 -22.29
N LYS A 325 11.91 20.21 -23.28
CA LYS A 325 12.43 18.84 -23.25
C LYS A 325 13.45 18.64 -22.13
N GLY A 326 13.25 17.59 -21.33
CA GLY A 326 14.18 17.20 -20.27
C GLY A 326 14.17 18.14 -19.05
N LYS A 327 13.13 19.00 -18.89
CA LYS A 327 12.97 19.91 -17.76
C LYS A 327 11.92 19.44 -16.74
N GLY A 328 11.46 18.19 -16.86
CA GLY A 328 10.65 17.49 -15.86
C GLY A 328 11.47 16.85 -14.77
N MET A 329 10.82 16.02 -13.93
CA MET A 329 11.44 15.30 -12.82
C MET A 329 12.44 14.24 -13.31
N PRO A 330 13.50 13.96 -12.55
CA PRO A 330 14.38 12.85 -12.83
C PRO A 330 13.61 11.53 -12.73
N ARG A 331 13.99 10.58 -13.57
CA ARG A 331 13.39 9.24 -13.57
C ARG A 331 13.94 8.41 -12.44
N LEU A 332 13.09 7.96 -11.54
CA LEU A 332 13.48 7.11 -10.41
C LEU A 332 14.13 5.78 -10.88
N ARG A 333 13.70 5.26 -12.02
CA ARG A 333 14.29 4.07 -12.67
C ARG A 333 14.72 4.43 -14.08
N GLY A 334 16.00 4.38 -14.33
CA GLY A 334 16.57 4.71 -15.63
C GLY A 334 17.47 5.95 -15.61
N ARG A 335 17.65 6.57 -16.77
CA ARG A 335 18.47 7.79 -16.95
C ARG A 335 17.62 8.90 -17.54
N GLY A 336 17.96 10.15 -17.22
CA GLY A 336 17.35 11.34 -17.78
C GLY A 336 16.12 11.81 -16.98
N HIS A 337 15.44 12.81 -17.54
CA HIS A 337 14.31 13.51 -16.93
C HIS A 337 13.08 13.36 -17.80
N GLY A 338 11.92 13.63 -17.25
CA GLY A 338 10.71 13.92 -17.99
C GLY A 338 10.78 15.28 -18.70
N ASP A 339 9.68 15.72 -19.22
CA ASP A 339 9.58 17.02 -19.89
C ASP A 339 8.73 18.00 -19.04
N MET A 340 8.88 19.29 -19.32
CA MET A 340 8.03 20.30 -18.73
C MET A 340 7.11 20.89 -19.80
N TYR A 341 5.84 20.93 -19.51
CA TYR A 341 4.81 21.50 -20.37
C TYR A 341 4.38 22.84 -19.80
N VAL A 342 4.66 23.91 -20.56
CA VAL A 342 4.30 25.28 -20.22
C VAL A 342 3.04 25.66 -20.96
N THR A 343 1.97 25.95 -20.22
CA THR A 343 0.71 26.45 -20.81
C THR A 343 0.69 27.97 -20.69
N VAL A 344 0.63 28.67 -21.81
CA VAL A 344 0.52 30.13 -21.84
C VAL A 344 -0.87 30.56 -21.42
N GLN A 345 -0.96 31.39 -20.37
CA GLN A 345 -2.19 32.02 -19.92
C GLN A 345 -2.11 33.53 -20.24
N VAL A 346 -2.87 33.97 -21.25
CA VAL A 346 -2.90 35.38 -21.55
C VAL A 346 -3.71 36.10 -20.47
N VAL A 347 -3.06 37.02 -19.79
CA VAL A 347 -3.66 37.78 -18.69
C VAL A 347 -4.00 39.21 -19.14
N THR A 348 -5.19 39.67 -18.75
CA THR A 348 -5.61 41.04 -18.96
C THR A 348 -5.27 41.90 -17.75
N PRO A 349 -4.71 43.10 -17.91
CA PRO A 349 -4.44 43.98 -16.79
C PRO A 349 -5.75 44.43 -16.12
N THR A 350 -5.74 44.45 -14.78
CA THR A 350 -6.87 44.90 -13.95
C THR A 350 -6.87 46.41 -13.76
N ASP A 351 -5.66 47.01 -13.72
CA ASP A 351 -5.48 48.45 -13.55
C ASP A 351 -4.81 49.04 -14.79
N LEU A 352 -5.49 49.97 -15.44
CA LEU A 352 -4.99 50.70 -16.60
C LEU A 352 -4.86 52.18 -16.26
N ASP A 353 -3.72 52.76 -16.59
CA ASP A 353 -3.62 54.24 -16.62
C ASP A 353 -4.38 54.86 -17.77
N GLY A 354 -4.45 56.20 -17.81
CA GLY A 354 -5.23 56.90 -18.82
C GLY A 354 -4.73 56.67 -20.24
N GLU A 355 -3.41 56.61 -20.44
CA GLU A 355 -2.80 56.38 -21.76
C GLU A 355 -3.04 54.93 -22.25
N GLN A 356 -2.92 53.96 -21.35
CA GLN A 356 -3.17 52.56 -21.65
C GLN A 356 -4.64 52.32 -22.04
N ARG A 357 -5.56 52.93 -21.31
CA ARG A 357 -7.00 52.89 -21.60
C ARG A 357 -7.30 53.47 -22.99
N GLU A 358 -6.83 54.69 -23.27
CA GLU A 358 -7.04 55.34 -24.58
C GLU A 358 -6.43 54.53 -25.73
N ALA A 359 -5.27 53.85 -25.49
CA ALA A 359 -4.66 53.00 -26.51
C ALA A 359 -5.51 51.75 -26.80
N LEU A 360 -6.10 51.15 -25.76
CA LEU A 360 -6.99 49.99 -25.90
C LEU A 360 -8.32 50.37 -26.56
N GLU A 361 -8.90 51.50 -26.22
CA GLU A 361 -10.11 52.02 -26.87
C GLU A 361 -9.87 52.23 -28.36
N ARG A 362 -8.76 52.87 -28.76
CA ARG A 362 -8.37 53.06 -30.17
C ARG A 362 -8.14 51.70 -30.89
N PHE A 363 -7.58 50.71 -30.18
CA PHE A 363 -7.39 49.39 -30.75
C PHE A 363 -8.74 48.70 -31.05
N ALA A 364 -9.68 48.77 -30.09
CA ALA A 364 -11.01 48.19 -30.23
C ALA A 364 -11.80 48.87 -31.37
N GLU A 365 -11.77 50.23 -31.43
CA GLU A 365 -12.40 50.98 -32.53
C GLU A 365 -11.84 50.61 -33.92
N ALA A 366 -10.53 50.46 -34.02
CA ALA A 366 -9.86 50.01 -35.23
C ALA A 366 -10.24 48.59 -35.66
N GLY A 367 -10.59 47.72 -34.70
CA GLY A 367 -11.10 46.36 -34.92
C GLY A 367 -12.60 46.30 -35.22
N GLY A 368 -13.32 47.38 -35.09
CA GLY A 368 -14.77 47.46 -35.28
C GLY A 368 -15.58 46.96 -34.10
N GLU A 369 -14.96 46.90 -32.92
CA GLU A 369 -15.63 46.52 -31.66
C GLU A 369 -16.18 47.80 -31.00
N GLU A 370 -17.48 47.83 -30.65
CA GLU A 370 -18.06 48.86 -29.79
C GLU A 370 -17.76 48.51 -28.33
N VAL A 371 -16.84 49.25 -27.73
CA VAL A 371 -16.57 49.14 -26.29
C VAL A 371 -17.43 50.13 -25.52
N GLU A 372 -18.61 49.71 -25.08
CA GLU A 372 -19.37 50.47 -24.07
C GLU A 372 -18.63 50.36 -22.73
N VAL A 373 -17.81 51.38 -22.45
CA VAL A 373 -17.21 51.53 -21.11
C VAL A 373 -18.33 51.99 -20.17
N GLU A 374 -18.85 51.14 -19.31
CA GLU A 374 -19.72 51.59 -18.20
C GLU A 374 -18.98 52.65 -17.41
N GLU A 375 -19.38 53.92 -17.59
CA GLU A 375 -18.91 55.03 -16.77
C GLU A 375 -19.17 54.66 -15.31
N GLY A 376 -18.11 54.59 -14.52
CA GLY A 376 -18.21 54.21 -13.11
C GLY A 376 -19.21 55.14 -12.39
N PHE A 377 -19.96 54.59 -11.44
CA PHE A 377 -21.04 55.26 -10.70
C PHE A 377 -20.69 56.68 -10.21
N PHE A 378 -19.43 56.96 -9.95
CA PHE A 378 -18.92 58.28 -9.54
C PHE A 378 -18.83 59.31 -10.66
N GLU A 379 -18.65 58.95 -11.91
CA GLU A 379 -18.70 59.89 -13.05
C GLU A 379 -20.12 60.26 -13.44
N LYS A 380 -21.07 59.31 -13.29
CA LYS A 380 -22.52 59.60 -13.46
C LYS A 380 -23.01 60.64 -12.45
N ILE A 381 -22.48 60.63 -11.23
CA ILE A 381 -22.82 61.62 -10.21
C ILE A 381 -22.22 62.99 -10.55
N LYS A 382 -21.01 63.05 -11.10
CA LYS A 382 -20.34 64.33 -11.47
C LYS A 382 -21.01 65.07 -12.65
N ARG A 383 -21.70 64.35 -13.52
CA ARG A 383 -22.48 64.96 -14.63
C ARG A 383 -23.89 65.37 -14.22
N SER A 384 -24.36 65.03 -13.06
CA SER A 384 -25.70 65.36 -12.54
C SER A 384 -25.73 66.58 -11.63
N PHE A 385 -24.58 67.21 -11.40
CA PHE A 385 -24.41 68.50 -10.75
C PHE A 385 -23.66 69.44 -11.69
#